data_f34822ecd24fce020bbef910fcaec702
#
_entry.id   f34822ecd24fce020bbef910fcaec702
#
_cell.length_a   1.000
_cell.length_b   1.000
_cell.length_c   1.000
_cell.angle_alpha   90.00
_cell.angle_beta   90.00
_cell.angle_gamma   90.00
#
_symmetry.space_group_name_H-M   'P 1'
#
loop_
_entity.id
_entity.type
_entity.pdbx_description
1 polymer ?
#
loop_
_entity_poly.entity_id
_entity_poly.type
_entity_poly.pdbx_seq_one_letter_code
_entity_poly.pdbx_strand_id
1 'polypeptide(L)'
;ILQRDTLVVDVLSIRPNFIELANIEESVSGDVVVQVRIQDQVVAEHRKKVEFLAYNHWMFDRVDSECLTAFIFPNHPAVAEIMNGVRKRLAIELKDGSTDGYQSYVYGPEVGFQKVQHMAKAIFEELQSMGLQYSDPPASFEGFGQKIRTPDVVMRERASTCLDSTVLVASCLAAAGLSPLLFLVRGHAFPGWWNTGQTTLNGNNPNLRPGMITNINDFQAFVNAGYIGSFESTQIADPKVAYK
;
A
#
# COMPACT_ATOMS: atom_id res chain seq x y z
N ILE A 1 -4.21 -28.45 51.29
CA ILE A 1 -3.19 -27.97 50.32
C ILE A 1 -3.94 -27.71 49.03
N LEU A 2 -4.30 -26.45 48.74
CA LEU A 2 -4.90 -26.07 47.49
C LEU A 2 -3.80 -26.13 46.43
N GLN A 3 -3.93 -27.06 45.48
CA GLN A 3 -3.15 -27.01 44.25
C GLN A 3 -3.52 -25.70 43.53
N ARG A 4 -2.55 -24.86 43.28
CA ARG A 4 -2.71 -23.67 42.42
C ARG A 4 -2.81 -24.19 40.99
N ASP A 5 -4.04 -24.28 40.48
CA ASP A 5 -4.25 -24.41 39.04
C ASP A 5 -3.85 -23.12 38.38
N THR A 6 -2.78 -23.17 37.61
CA THR A 6 -2.36 -22.03 36.80
C THR A 6 -3.07 -22.13 35.45
N LEU A 7 -4.07 -21.28 35.23
CA LEU A 7 -4.67 -21.10 33.90
C LEU A 7 -3.75 -20.17 33.08
N VAL A 8 -3.16 -20.70 32.03
CA VAL A 8 -2.43 -19.90 31.05
C VAL A 8 -3.40 -19.57 29.91
N VAL A 9 -3.67 -18.29 29.70
CA VAL A 9 -4.46 -17.82 28.55
C VAL A 9 -3.46 -17.34 27.51
N ASP A 10 -3.25 -18.13 26.46
CA ASP A 10 -2.26 -17.80 25.42
C ASP A 10 -2.67 -16.64 24.52
N VAL A 11 -3.96 -16.49 24.24
CA VAL A 11 -4.47 -15.43 23.36
C VAL A 11 -5.79 -14.88 23.87
N LEU A 12 -5.83 -13.58 24.19
CA LEU A 12 -7.06 -12.84 24.38
C LEU A 12 -7.47 -12.25 23.02
N SER A 13 -8.58 -12.72 22.47
CA SER A 13 -9.19 -12.11 21.28
C SER A 13 -9.83 -10.79 21.68
N ILE A 14 -9.08 -9.71 21.57
CA ILE A 14 -9.61 -8.35 21.77
C ILE A 14 -10.25 -7.92 20.45
N ARG A 15 -11.51 -7.51 20.51
CA ARG A 15 -12.22 -6.89 19.38
C ARG A 15 -12.31 -5.39 19.63
N PRO A 16 -11.40 -4.59 19.05
CA PRO A 16 -11.46 -3.14 19.19
C PRO A 16 -12.70 -2.60 18.47
N ASN A 17 -13.16 -1.43 18.89
CA ASN A 17 -14.15 -0.69 18.13
C ASN A 17 -13.46 -0.03 16.92
N PHE A 18 -13.49 -0.71 15.77
CA PHE A 18 -12.85 -0.22 14.55
C PHE A 18 -13.41 1.10 14.05
N ILE A 19 -14.68 1.41 14.36
CA ILE A 19 -15.28 2.70 13.97
C ILE A 19 -14.62 3.83 14.75
N GLU A 20 -14.41 3.65 16.05
CA GLU A 20 -13.72 4.64 16.88
C GLU A 20 -12.26 4.80 16.48
N LEU A 21 -11.56 3.69 16.21
CA LEU A 21 -10.17 3.72 15.77
C LEU A 21 -10.01 4.43 14.41
N ALA A 22 -10.94 4.23 13.48
CA ALA A 22 -10.93 4.89 12.18
C ALA A 22 -11.13 6.42 12.25
N ASN A 23 -11.62 6.95 13.38
CA ASN A 23 -11.81 8.37 13.61
C ASN A 23 -10.63 9.04 14.35
N ILE A 24 -9.59 8.31 14.69
CA ILE A 24 -8.40 8.87 15.32
C ILE A 24 -7.54 9.55 14.25
N GLU A 25 -7.65 10.87 14.13
CA GLU A 25 -6.89 11.67 13.16
C GLU A 25 -5.50 12.04 13.67
N GLU A 26 -5.32 12.16 15.00
CA GLU A 26 -4.04 12.39 15.67
C GLU A 26 -3.82 11.32 16.73
N SER A 27 -2.55 10.92 16.94
CA SER A 27 -2.21 9.93 17.96
C SER A 27 -2.65 10.38 19.35
N VAL A 28 -3.28 9.50 20.09
CA VAL A 28 -3.79 9.76 21.44
C VAL A 28 -3.25 8.74 22.44
N SER A 29 -2.85 9.22 23.60
CA SER A 29 -2.47 8.34 24.72
C SER A 29 -3.71 7.82 25.43
N GLY A 30 -3.70 6.55 25.78
CA GLY A 30 -4.76 5.89 26.54
C GLY A 30 -4.23 4.78 27.42
N ASP A 31 -5.13 4.12 28.11
CA ASP A 31 -4.82 2.96 28.93
C ASP A 31 -5.57 1.71 28.44
N VAL A 32 -4.84 0.63 28.27
CA VAL A 32 -5.45 -0.71 28.23
C VAL A 32 -5.60 -1.20 29.65
N VAL A 33 -6.85 -1.46 30.05
CA VAL A 33 -7.17 -1.90 31.39
C VAL A 33 -7.68 -3.35 31.31
N VAL A 34 -6.98 -4.26 31.99
CA VAL A 34 -7.40 -5.65 32.14
C VAL A 34 -7.91 -5.86 33.55
N GLN A 35 -9.17 -6.27 33.69
CA GLN A 35 -9.80 -6.54 34.98
C GLN A 35 -10.19 -8.01 35.09
N VAL A 36 -9.89 -8.61 36.22
CA VAL A 36 -10.44 -9.92 36.63
C VAL A 36 -11.60 -9.66 37.56
N ARG A 37 -12.78 -10.18 37.23
CA ARG A 37 -13.98 -10.02 38.05
C ARG A 37 -14.46 -11.41 38.53
N ILE A 38 -14.86 -11.45 39.79
CA ILE A 38 -15.56 -12.59 40.40
C ILE A 38 -16.87 -12.05 40.98
N GLN A 39 -18.01 -12.59 40.56
CA GLN A 39 -19.35 -12.13 41.00
C GLN A 39 -19.50 -10.60 40.92
N ASP A 40 -19.12 -10.03 39.78
CA ASP A 40 -19.13 -8.58 39.49
C ASP A 40 -18.15 -7.70 40.31
N GLN A 41 -17.43 -8.26 41.25
CA GLN A 41 -16.37 -7.55 41.97
C GLN A 41 -15.04 -7.65 41.23
N VAL A 42 -14.36 -6.52 41.04
CA VAL A 42 -13.00 -6.47 40.49
C VAL A 42 -12.04 -7.01 41.57
N VAL A 43 -11.44 -8.16 41.33
CA VAL A 43 -10.48 -8.79 42.24
C VAL A 43 -9.04 -8.52 41.86
N ALA A 44 -8.79 -8.16 40.62
CA ALA A 44 -7.48 -7.72 40.13
C ALA A 44 -7.66 -6.74 38.96
N GLU A 45 -6.76 -5.77 38.86
CA GLU A 45 -6.69 -4.83 37.76
C GLU A 45 -5.24 -4.60 37.38
N HIS A 46 -5.00 -4.56 36.07
CA HIS A 46 -3.71 -4.18 35.48
C HIS A 46 -3.96 -3.11 34.43
N ARG A 47 -3.16 -2.03 34.48
CA ARG A 47 -3.21 -0.91 33.52
C ARG A 47 -1.87 -0.81 32.80
N LYS A 48 -1.94 -0.64 31.48
CA LYS A 48 -0.77 -0.35 30.65
C LYS A 48 -1.08 0.85 29.77
N LYS A 49 -0.23 1.88 29.88
CA LYS A 49 -0.29 3.00 28.96
C LYS A 49 0.05 2.54 27.54
N VAL A 50 -0.75 2.97 26.59
CA VAL A 50 -0.59 2.71 25.17
C VAL A 50 -0.83 3.98 24.40
N GLU A 51 -0.27 4.04 23.21
CA GLU A 51 -0.55 5.08 22.24
C GLU A 51 -1.39 4.48 21.12
N PHE A 52 -2.54 5.11 20.84
CA PHE A 52 -3.37 4.81 19.69
C PHE A 52 -2.94 5.74 18.57
N LEU A 53 -2.41 5.16 17.52
CA LEU A 53 -1.94 5.92 16.36
C LEU A 53 -3.11 6.47 15.55
N ALA A 54 -2.88 7.55 14.81
CA ALA A 54 -3.81 8.02 13.82
C ALA A 54 -4.15 6.91 12.80
N TYR A 55 -5.38 6.90 12.28
CA TYR A 55 -5.86 5.85 11.37
C TYR A 55 -5.01 5.70 10.11
N ASN A 56 -4.31 6.75 9.72
CA ASN A 56 -3.47 6.80 8.53
C ASN A 56 -1.96 6.80 8.86
N HIS A 57 -1.59 6.45 10.08
CA HIS A 57 -0.20 6.39 10.51
C HIS A 57 0.39 5.01 10.24
N TRP A 58 1.39 4.94 9.38
CA TRP A 58 2.17 3.73 9.12
C TRP A 58 3.50 3.78 9.88
N MET A 59 3.81 2.71 10.62
CA MET A 59 5.04 2.56 11.39
C MET A 59 5.97 1.57 10.70
N PHE A 60 7.17 2.02 10.31
CA PHE A 60 8.11 1.19 9.57
C PHE A 60 9.19 0.51 10.43
N ASP A 61 9.22 0.77 11.75
CA ASP A 61 10.22 0.17 12.65
C ASP A 61 9.69 -0.97 13.52
N ARG A 62 8.38 -1.03 13.74
CA ARG A 62 7.77 -1.93 14.73
C ARG A 62 6.71 -2.86 14.16
N VAL A 63 6.27 -2.59 12.96
CA VAL A 63 5.27 -3.37 12.26
C VAL A 63 5.87 -3.80 10.94
N ASP A 64 5.64 -5.02 10.55
CA ASP A 64 6.12 -5.55 9.27
C ASP A 64 5.79 -4.57 8.14
N SER A 65 6.76 -4.28 7.29
CA SER A 65 6.59 -3.36 6.15
C SER A 65 5.40 -3.74 5.25
N GLU A 66 4.99 -4.99 5.30
CA GLU A 66 3.81 -5.54 4.62
C GLU A 66 2.51 -4.82 5.02
N CYS A 67 2.42 -4.26 6.24
CA CYS A 67 1.26 -3.48 6.69
C CYS A 67 1.03 -2.22 5.84
N LEU A 68 2.03 -1.75 5.08
CA LEU A 68 1.84 -0.67 4.11
C LEU A 68 0.80 -1.02 3.04
N THR A 69 0.64 -2.30 2.72
CA THR A 69 -0.37 -2.74 1.75
C THR A 69 -1.82 -2.44 2.18
N ALA A 70 -2.06 -2.23 3.47
CA ALA A 70 -3.37 -1.82 3.98
C ALA A 70 -3.80 -0.42 3.47
N PHE A 71 -2.87 0.38 2.98
CA PHE A 71 -3.13 1.70 2.39
C PHE A 71 -3.37 1.66 0.88
N ILE A 72 -3.44 0.49 0.28
CA ILE A 72 -3.82 0.32 -1.13
C ILE A 72 -5.35 0.24 -1.20
N PHE A 73 -5.99 1.27 -1.76
CA PHE A 73 -7.45 1.44 -1.81
C PHE A 73 -8.00 1.40 -3.25
N PRO A 74 -8.04 0.24 -3.93
CA PRO A 74 -8.43 0.15 -5.34
C PRO A 74 -9.88 0.57 -5.61
N ASN A 75 -10.74 0.44 -4.60
CA ASN A 75 -12.16 0.76 -4.70
C ASN A 75 -12.51 2.16 -4.16
N HIS A 76 -11.51 2.99 -3.83
CA HIS A 76 -11.74 4.34 -3.33
C HIS A 76 -12.37 5.24 -4.42
N PRO A 77 -13.36 6.09 -4.11
CA PRO A 77 -13.99 6.97 -5.11
C PRO A 77 -13.00 7.85 -5.88
N ALA A 78 -11.99 8.41 -5.22
CA ALA A 78 -10.94 9.19 -5.87
C ALA A 78 -10.11 8.34 -6.86
N VAL A 79 -9.83 7.07 -6.53
CA VAL A 79 -9.17 6.14 -7.46
C VAL A 79 -10.07 5.84 -8.66
N ALA A 80 -11.38 5.65 -8.44
CA ALA A 80 -12.33 5.44 -9.52
C ALA A 80 -12.38 6.64 -10.50
N GLU A 81 -12.26 7.88 -9.98
CA GLU A 81 -12.17 9.10 -10.80
C GLU A 81 -10.89 9.09 -11.66
N ILE A 82 -9.73 8.82 -11.06
CA ILE A 82 -8.46 8.67 -11.78
C ILE A 82 -8.58 7.61 -12.88
N MET A 83 -9.14 6.45 -12.55
CA MET A 83 -9.31 5.35 -13.50
C MET A 83 -10.25 5.67 -14.66
N ASN A 84 -11.19 6.61 -14.49
CA ASN A 84 -11.99 7.11 -15.61
C ASN A 84 -11.13 7.89 -16.63
N GLY A 85 -10.16 8.67 -16.17
CA GLY A 85 -9.18 9.33 -17.03
C GLY A 85 -8.26 8.32 -17.72
N VAL A 86 -7.76 7.33 -16.98
CA VAL A 86 -6.94 6.23 -17.52
C VAL A 86 -7.65 5.51 -18.67
N ARG A 87 -8.92 5.14 -18.50
CA ARG A 87 -9.71 4.47 -19.54
C ARG A 87 -9.88 5.33 -20.79
N LYS A 88 -10.06 6.64 -20.63
CA LYS A 88 -10.14 7.58 -21.77
C LYS A 88 -8.82 7.64 -22.55
N ARG A 89 -7.67 7.64 -21.87
CA ARG A 89 -6.34 7.60 -22.51
C ARG A 89 -6.14 6.31 -23.29
N LEU A 90 -6.44 5.18 -22.68
CA LEU A 90 -6.37 3.87 -23.32
C LEU A 90 -7.29 3.80 -24.56
N ALA A 91 -8.51 4.31 -24.46
CA ALA A 91 -9.45 4.36 -25.60
C ALA A 91 -8.91 5.20 -26.77
N ILE A 92 -8.18 6.29 -26.52
CA ILE A 92 -7.55 7.10 -27.55
C ILE A 92 -6.35 6.37 -28.16
N GLU A 93 -5.48 5.78 -27.32
CA GLU A 93 -4.22 5.17 -27.76
C GLU A 93 -4.42 3.80 -28.41
N LEU A 94 -5.26 2.96 -27.82
CA LEU A 94 -5.45 1.57 -28.24
C LEU A 94 -6.81 1.32 -28.95
N LYS A 95 -7.68 2.31 -29.03
CA LYS A 95 -9.10 2.16 -29.39
C LYS A 95 -9.86 1.18 -28.47
N ASP A 96 -9.32 0.93 -27.29
CA ASP A 96 -9.84 0.03 -26.27
C ASP A 96 -9.57 0.65 -24.88
N GLY A 97 -10.62 1.13 -24.24
CA GLY A 97 -10.53 1.75 -22.89
C GLY A 97 -10.56 0.73 -21.74
N SER A 98 -10.49 -0.57 -22.01
CA SER A 98 -10.55 -1.58 -20.95
C SER A 98 -9.31 -1.59 -20.06
N THR A 99 -9.55 -1.76 -18.77
CA THR A 99 -8.51 -2.04 -17.75
C THR A 99 -8.73 -3.49 -17.30
N ASP A 100 -8.26 -4.44 -18.12
CA ASP A 100 -8.54 -5.86 -18.04
C ASP A 100 -7.48 -6.67 -17.30
N GLY A 101 -6.56 -6.00 -16.63
CA GLY A 101 -5.48 -6.66 -15.89
C GLY A 101 -4.61 -7.53 -16.81
N TYR A 102 -4.59 -8.82 -16.54
CA TYR A 102 -3.82 -9.79 -17.30
C TYR A 102 -4.64 -10.59 -18.33
N GLN A 103 -5.91 -10.22 -18.57
CA GLN A 103 -6.77 -11.01 -19.45
C GLN A 103 -6.28 -11.04 -20.89
N SER A 104 -5.64 -9.96 -21.35
CA SER A 104 -5.08 -9.89 -22.71
C SER A 104 -4.00 -10.94 -23.01
N TYR A 105 -3.45 -11.60 -21.97
CA TYR A 105 -2.52 -12.73 -22.17
C TYR A 105 -3.14 -13.94 -22.89
N VAL A 106 -4.46 -14.04 -22.91
CA VAL A 106 -5.19 -15.07 -23.70
C VAL A 106 -4.88 -14.95 -25.19
N TYR A 107 -4.54 -13.76 -25.69
CA TYR A 107 -4.19 -13.48 -27.07
C TYR A 107 -2.69 -13.63 -27.38
N GLY A 108 -1.88 -13.98 -26.40
CA GLY A 108 -0.46 -14.23 -26.49
C GLY A 108 0.37 -13.40 -25.50
N PRO A 109 1.58 -13.88 -25.16
CA PRO A 109 2.45 -13.24 -24.16
C PRO A 109 2.79 -11.78 -24.49
N GLU A 110 3.11 -11.51 -25.75
CA GLU A 110 3.47 -10.16 -26.20
C GLU A 110 2.27 -9.20 -26.10
N VAL A 111 1.08 -9.64 -26.51
CA VAL A 111 -0.16 -8.83 -26.43
C VAL A 111 -0.47 -8.48 -24.97
N GLY A 112 -0.40 -9.48 -24.07
CA GLY A 112 -0.62 -9.27 -22.65
C GLY A 112 0.40 -8.32 -22.05
N PHE A 113 1.69 -8.50 -22.34
CA PHE A 113 2.75 -7.62 -21.86
C PHE A 113 2.54 -6.18 -22.32
N GLN A 114 2.30 -5.96 -23.61
CA GLN A 114 2.03 -4.63 -24.16
C GLN A 114 0.82 -3.95 -23.47
N LYS A 115 -0.26 -4.68 -23.25
CA LYS A 115 -1.44 -4.15 -22.57
C LYS A 115 -1.13 -3.71 -21.14
N VAL A 116 -0.36 -4.48 -20.39
CA VAL A 116 0.08 -4.12 -19.03
C VAL A 116 0.91 -2.84 -19.06
N GLN A 117 1.86 -2.71 -20.01
CA GLN A 117 2.67 -1.49 -20.15
C GLN A 117 1.82 -0.27 -20.48
N HIS A 118 0.85 -0.39 -21.39
CA HIS A 118 -0.08 0.70 -21.72
C HIS A 118 -0.93 1.13 -20.53
N MET A 119 -1.42 0.18 -19.72
CA MET A 119 -2.17 0.52 -18.51
C MET A 119 -1.30 1.28 -17.50
N ALA A 120 -0.08 0.81 -17.24
CA ALA A 120 0.84 1.48 -16.32
C ALA A 120 1.22 2.90 -16.82
N LYS A 121 1.51 3.05 -18.10
CA LYS A 121 1.77 4.34 -18.74
C LYS A 121 0.57 5.28 -18.63
N ALA A 122 -0.63 4.80 -18.91
CA ALA A 122 -1.83 5.62 -18.84
C ALA A 122 -2.13 6.09 -17.40
N ILE A 123 -1.82 5.27 -16.38
CA ILE A 123 -1.91 5.65 -14.97
C ILE A 123 -0.91 6.78 -14.67
N PHE A 124 0.35 6.63 -15.08
CA PHE A 124 1.37 7.65 -14.90
C PHE A 124 0.95 8.99 -15.53
N GLU A 125 0.58 8.96 -16.81
CA GLU A 125 0.20 10.16 -17.55
C GLU A 125 -1.08 10.83 -17.03
N GLU A 126 -2.04 10.05 -16.55
CA GLU A 126 -3.24 10.59 -15.92
C GLU A 126 -2.91 11.31 -14.62
N LEU A 127 -2.17 10.68 -13.72
CA LEU A 127 -1.75 11.31 -12.46
C LEU A 127 -0.89 12.55 -12.71
N GLN A 128 0.02 12.51 -13.69
CA GLN A 128 0.84 13.67 -14.07
C GLN A 128 -0.03 14.83 -14.55
N SER A 129 -1.06 14.56 -15.36
CA SER A 129 -1.97 15.59 -15.87
C SER A 129 -2.81 16.27 -14.78
N MET A 130 -2.91 15.67 -13.61
CA MET A 130 -3.63 16.24 -12.47
C MET A 130 -2.85 17.34 -11.75
N GLY A 131 -1.57 17.54 -12.09
CA GLY A 131 -0.75 18.61 -11.51
C GLY A 131 -0.46 18.43 -10.03
N LEU A 132 -0.23 17.19 -9.60
CA LEU A 132 0.22 16.90 -8.24
C LEU A 132 1.58 17.54 -7.99
N GLN A 133 1.79 18.07 -6.79
CA GLN A 133 3.06 18.62 -6.36
C GLN A 133 3.74 17.68 -5.39
N TYR A 134 5.06 17.55 -5.52
CA TYR A 134 5.84 16.85 -4.51
C TYR A 134 5.92 17.69 -3.25
N SER A 135 5.67 17.08 -2.11
CA SER A 135 5.85 17.69 -0.79
C SER A 135 6.70 16.79 0.10
N ASP A 136 7.58 17.39 0.87
CA ASP A 136 8.25 16.64 1.92
C ASP A 136 7.24 16.15 2.95
N PRO A 137 7.47 14.96 3.55
CA PRO A 137 6.61 14.50 4.63
C PRO A 137 6.66 15.51 5.78
N PRO A 138 5.52 15.77 6.44
CA PRO A 138 5.52 16.57 7.65
C PRO A 138 6.45 15.92 8.68
N ALA A 139 7.14 16.74 9.45
CA ALA A 139 7.99 16.24 10.53
C ALA A 139 7.13 15.36 11.44
N SER A 140 7.49 14.09 11.53
CA SER A 140 6.87 13.18 12.48
C SER A 140 7.47 13.45 13.85
N PHE A 141 6.66 13.90 14.80
CA PHE A 141 7.06 14.04 16.20
C PHE A 141 7.22 12.67 16.87
N GLU A 142 6.66 11.65 16.28
CA GLU A 142 6.79 10.26 16.70
C GLU A 142 7.99 9.68 15.93
N GLY A 143 9.06 9.39 16.62
CA GLY A 143 10.36 9.03 16.01
C GLY A 143 10.38 7.85 15.02
N PHE A 144 9.25 7.18 14.76
CA PHE A 144 9.17 5.98 13.96
C PHE A 144 7.85 5.87 13.22
N GLY A 145 7.70 6.52 12.08
CA GLY A 145 6.52 6.37 11.26
C GLY A 145 6.23 7.56 10.36
N GLN A 146 5.22 7.42 9.54
CA GLN A 146 4.75 8.48 8.66
C GLN A 146 3.24 8.39 8.49
N LYS A 147 2.55 9.53 8.57
CA LYS A 147 1.16 9.62 8.12
C LYS A 147 1.13 9.53 6.60
N ILE A 148 0.22 8.70 6.10
CA ILE A 148 -0.02 8.51 4.67
C ILE A 148 -1.29 9.25 4.30
N ARG A 149 -1.22 10.08 3.24
CA ARG A 149 -2.40 10.71 2.67
C ARG A 149 -3.21 9.67 1.91
N THR A 150 -4.50 9.58 2.25
CA THR A 150 -5.45 8.77 1.47
C THR A 150 -5.68 9.36 0.08
N PRO A 151 -6.18 8.58 -0.89
CA PRO A 151 -6.36 9.05 -2.28
C PRO A 151 -7.15 10.35 -2.41
N ASP A 152 -8.21 10.52 -1.61
CA ASP A 152 -9.02 11.76 -1.60
C ASP A 152 -8.24 12.96 -1.04
N VAL A 153 -7.41 12.75 -0.03
CA VAL A 153 -6.56 13.80 0.54
C VAL A 153 -5.52 14.25 -0.49
N VAL A 154 -4.82 13.31 -1.16
CA VAL A 154 -3.87 13.64 -2.23
C VAL A 154 -4.56 14.43 -3.35
N MET A 155 -5.75 13.99 -3.77
CA MET A 155 -6.50 14.65 -4.84
C MET A 155 -7.01 16.04 -4.43
N ARG A 156 -7.43 16.22 -3.20
CA ARG A 156 -7.91 17.51 -2.67
C ARG A 156 -6.76 18.51 -2.49
N GLU A 157 -5.65 18.06 -1.90
CA GLU A 157 -4.50 18.91 -1.57
C GLU A 157 -3.57 19.14 -2.76
N ARG A 158 -3.67 18.30 -3.80
CA ARG A 158 -2.75 18.29 -4.94
C ARG A 158 -1.29 18.16 -4.53
N ALA A 159 -1.04 17.47 -3.43
CA ALA A 159 0.28 17.28 -2.84
C ALA A 159 0.48 15.84 -2.38
N SER A 160 1.68 15.31 -2.59
CA SER A 160 2.03 13.94 -2.19
C SER A 160 3.52 13.81 -1.87
N THR A 161 3.83 12.98 -0.88
CA THR A 161 5.20 12.49 -0.66
C THR A 161 5.52 11.35 -1.63
N CYS A 162 6.75 10.84 -1.63
CA CYS A 162 7.08 9.62 -2.37
C CYS A 162 6.22 8.43 -1.93
N LEU A 163 5.94 8.32 -0.62
CA LEU A 163 5.13 7.23 -0.07
C LEU A 163 3.64 7.36 -0.46
N ASP A 164 3.06 8.57 -0.34
CA ASP A 164 1.68 8.83 -0.76
C ASP A 164 1.48 8.52 -2.25
N SER A 165 2.41 8.99 -3.10
CA SER A 165 2.38 8.72 -4.54
C SER A 165 2.51 7.23 -4.83
N THR A 166 3.38 6.51 -4.09
CA THR A 166 3.57 5.07 -4.25
C THR A 166 2.29 4.30 -3.96
N VAL A 167 1.62 4.57 -2.84
CA VAL A 167 0.38 3.84 -2.49
C VAL A 167 -0.79 4.27 -3.37
N LEU A 168 -0.84 5.52 -3.85
CA LEU A 168 -1.86 5.98 -4.81
C LEU A 168 -1.70 5.27 -6.16
N VAL A 169 -0.47 5.20 -6.69
CA VAL A 169 -0.19 4.45 -7.93
C VAL A 169 -0.51 2.97 -7.75
N ALA A 170 -0.11 2.36 -6.64
CA ALA A 170 -0.43 0.97 -6.33
C ALA A 170 -1.95 0.73 -6.27
N SER A 171 -2.71 1.70 -5.74
CA SER A 171 -4.18 1.66 -5.74
C SER A 171 -4.77 1.68 -7.15
N CYS A 172 -4.22 2.53 -8.03
CA CYS A 172 -4.62 2.58 -9.44
C CYS A 172 -4.24 1.31 -10.20
N LEU A 173 -3.03 0.76 -9.98
CA LEU A 173 -2.61 -0.51 -10.57
C LEU A 173 -3.52 -1.67 -10.15
N ALA A 174 -3.85 -1.76 -8.86
CA ALA A 174 -4.78 -2.75 -8.34
C ALA A 174 -6.19 -2.57 -8.93
N ALA A 175 -6.68 -1.32 -9.08
CA ALA A 175 -7.95 -1.02 -9.72
C ALA A 175 -7.96 -1.37 -11.23
N ALA A 176 -6.79 -1.36 -11.88
CA ALA A 176 -6.61 -1.84 -13.25
C ALA A 176 -6.54 -3.38 -13.35
N GLY A 177 -6.61 -4.10 -12.23
CA GLY A 177 -6.49 -5.56 -12.17
C GLY A 177 -5.05 -6.07 -12.25
N LEU A 178 -4.08 -5.20 -12.01
CA LEU A 178 -2.66 -5.56 -11.94
C LEU A 178 -2.25 -5.87 -10.49
N SER A 179 -1.18 -6.63 -10.32
CA SER A 179 -0.61 -6.95 -9.01
C SER A 179 0.48 -5.93 -8.66
N PRO A 180 0.19 -4.92 -7.82
CA PRO A 180 1.15 -3.89 -7.48
C PRO A 180 2.25 -4.41 -6.57
N LEU A 181 3.39 -3.76 -6.63
CA LEU A 181 4.53 -3.91 -5.74
C LEU A 181 4.85 -2.56 -5.11
N LEU A 182 5.26 -2.58 -3.86
CA LEU A 182 5.75 -1.41 -3.14
C LEU A 182 7.22 -1.63 -2.83
N PHE A 183 8.08 -0.78 -3.38
CA PHE A 183 9.51 -0.82 -3.13
C PHE A 183 9.87 0.23 -2.09
N LEU A 184 10.47 -0.24 -0.99
CA LEU A 184 10.96 0.60 0.09
C LEU A 184 12.47 0.54 0.10
N VAL A 185 13.11 1.68 -0.07
CA VAL A 185 14.55 1.85 0.05
C VAL A 185 14.83 2.91 1.09
N ARG A 186 16.09 3.06 1.50
CA ARG A 186 16.44 4.03 2.53
C ARG A 186 16.02 5.45 2.14
N GLY A 187 15.02 6.00 2.85
CA GLY A 187 14.54 7.37 2.65
C GLY A 187 13.66 7.56 1.41
N HIS A 188 13.23 6.50 0.76
CA HIS A 188 12.42 6.62 -0.45
C HIS A 188 11.51 5.41 -0.67
N ALA A 189 10.40 5.63 -1.41
CA ALA A 189 9.48 4.60 -1.84
C ALA A 189 9.08 4.82 -3.30
N PHE A 190 8.88 3.73 -4.05
CA PHE A 190 8.38 3.79 -5.43
C PHE A 190 7.53 2.55 -5.75
N PRO A 191 6.56 2.67 -6.68
CA PRO A 191 5.69 1.57 -7.07
C PRO A 191 6.30 0.70 -8.15
N GLY A 192 5.82 -0.52 -8.22
CA GLY A 192 6.01 -1.41 -9.35
C GLY A 192 4.81 -2.32 -9.54
N TRP A 193 4.92 -3.25 -10.47
CA TRP A 193 3.90 -4.24 -10.74
C TRP A 193 4.52 -5.49 -11.37
N TRP A 194 3.83 -6.62 -11.20
CA TRP A 194 4.14 -7.80 -11.97
C TRP A 194 3.64 -7.62 -13.40
N ASN A 195 4.50 -7.92 -14.38
CA ASN A 195 4.13 -7.87 -15.80
C ASN A 195 3.26 -9.05 -16.23
N THR A 196 3.19 -10.09 -15.41
CA THR A 196 2.35 -11.28 -15.66
C THR A 196 1.49 -11.59 -14.45
N GLY A 197 0.33 -12.23 -14.64
CA GLY A 197 -0.56 -12.64 -13.56
C GLY A 197 -0.02 -13.78 -12.66
N GLN A 198 1.18 -14.25 -12.89
CA GLN A 198 1.83 -15.23 -12.04
C GLN A 198 2.43 -14.52 -10.82
N THR A 199 1.67 -14.49 -9.74
CA THR A 199 2.07 -13.87 -8.47
C THR A 199 3.07 -14.72 -7.69
N THR A 200 3.34 -15.94 -8.13
CA THR A 200 4.37 -16.81 -7.55
C THR A 200 5.61 -16.77 -8.44
N LEU A 201 6.70 -16.33 -7.86
CA LEU A 201 8.02 -16.58 -8.42
C LEU A 201 8.23 -18.08 -8.50
N ASN A 202 7.80 -18.71 -9.61
CA ASN A 202 8.20 -20.07 -9.96
C ASN A 202 9.69 -20.11 -10.33
N GLY A 203 10.49 -19.35 -9.60
CA GLY A 203 11.94 -19.36 -9.71
C GLY A 203 12.51 -20.19 -8.59
N ASN A 204 13.50 -20.99 -8.91
CA ASN A 204 14.23 -21.91 -8.08
C ASN A 204 14.95 -21.30 -6.87
N ASN A 205 14.45 -20.21 -6.30
CA ASN A 205 14.96 -19.65 -5.05
C ASN A 205 14.01 -19.95 -3.89
N PRO A 206 14.25 -21.03 -3.12
CA PRO A 206 13.41 -21.42 -1.98
C PRO A 206 13.44 -20.42 -0.81
N ASN A 207 14.31 -19.40 -0.87
CA ASN A 207 14.46 -18.39 0.18
C ASN A 207 13.66 -17.11 -0.11
N LEU A 208 13.08 -16.97 -1.29
CA LEU A 208 12.17 -15.87 -1.57
C LEU A 208 10.78 -16.23 -1.02
N ARG A 209 10.40 -15.57 0.06
CA ARG A 209 9.00 -15.60 0.51
C ARG A 209 8.14 -15.05 -0.64
N PRO A 210 7.02 -15.70 -0.99
CA PRO A 210 6.10 -15.16 -1.98
C PRO A 210 5.78 -13.69 -1.68
N GLY A 211 6.09 -12.81 -2.62
CA GLY A 211 5.79 -11.38 -2.50
C GLY A 211 6.88 -10.48 -1.91
N MET A 212 8.03 -10.99 -1.47
CA MET A 212 9.13 -10.16 -0.98
C MET A 212 10.39 -10.26 -1.85
N ILE A 213 10.90 -9.10 -2.25
CA ILE A 213 12.21 -8.93 -2.88
C ILE A 213 13.08 -8.18 -1.87
N THR A 214 14.08 -8.86 -1.30
CA THR A 214 14.82 -8.35 -0.14
C THR A 214 16.18 -7.75 -0.49
N ASN A 215 16.60 -7.85 -1.74
CA ASN A 215 17.88 -7.28 -2.17
C ASN A 215 17.82 -6.69 -3.58
N ILE A 216 18.74 -5.77 -3.86
CA ILE A 216 18.79 -5.03 -5.12
C ILE A 216 19.14 -5.90 -6.33
N ASN A 217 19.94 -6.96 -6.14
CA ASN A 217 20.35 -7.82 -7.25
C ASN A 217 19.16 -8.63 -7.78
N ASP A 218 18.31 -9.15 -6.88
CA ASP A 218 17.08 -9.85 -7.24
C ASP A 218 16.13 -8.90 -7.95
N PHE A 219 15.95 -7.68 -7.44
CA PHE A 219 15.13 -6.64 -8.08
C PHE A 219 15.63 -6.38 -9.52
N GLN A 220 16.93 -6.13 -9.70
CA GLN A 220 17.50 -5.89 -11.00
C GLN A 220 17.35 -7.09 -11.95
N ALA A 221 17.51 -8.31 -11.43
CA ALA A 221 17.32 -9.53 -12.22
C ALA A 221 15.87 -9.65 -12.72
N PHE A 222 14.88 -9.35 -11.87
CA PHE A 222 13.46 -9.38 -12.25
C PHE A 222 13.10 -8.30 -13.26
N VAL A 223 13.61 -7.09 -13.09
CA VAL A 223 13.41 -5.99 -14.06
C VAL A 223 14.05 -6.33 -15.40
N ASN A 224 15.32 -6.78 -15.40
CA ASN A 224 16.05 -7.15 -16.62
C ASN A 224 15.42 -8.34 -17.37
N ALA A 225 14.80 -9.25 -16.63
CA ALA A 225 14.06 -10.38 -17.19
C ALA A 225 12.64 -10.01 -17.67
N GLY A 226 12.21 -8.75 -17.47
CA GLY A 226 10.87 -8.28 -17.85
C GLY A 226 9.73 -8.78 -16.96
N TYR A 227 10.04 -9.37 -15.80
CA TYR A 227 8.99 -9.83 -14.87
C TYR A 227 8.35 -8.70 -14.10
N ILE A 228 9.08 -7.62 -13.82
CA ILE A 228 8.62 -6.47 -13.04
C ILE A 228 8.75 -5.21 -13.91
N GLY A 229 7.69 -4.39 -13.87
CA GLY A 229 7.70 -2.99 -14.26
C GLY A 229 7.75 -2.10 -13.04
N SER A 230 8.37 -0.95 -13.15
CA SER A 230 8.40 0.08 -12.11
C SER A 230 8.65 1.45 -12.74
N PHE A 231 8.27 2.50 -12.05
CA PHE A 231 8.68 3.87 -12.37
C PHE A 231 8.85 4.68 -11.09
N GLU A 232 9.55 5.80 -11.22
CA GLU A 232 9.73 6.74 -10.12
C GLU A 232 8.46 7.58 -9.93
N SER A 233 7.73 7.32 -8.83
CA SER A 233 6.42 7.94 -8.59
C SER A 233 6.47 9.46 -8.38
N THR A 234 7.61 10.00 -7.92
CA THR A 234 7.76 11.45 -7.76
C THR A 234 7.79 12.19 -9.10
N GLN A 235 8.09 11.49 -10.20
CA GLN A 235 8.07 12.04 -11.56
C GLN A 235 6.67 12.40 -12.05
N ILE A 236 5.61 11.89 -11.42
CA ILE A 236 4.24 12.35 -11.71
C ILE A 236 4.02 13.83 -11.34
N ALA A 237 4.86 14.37 -10.46
CA ALA A 237 4.83 15.79 -10.10
C ALA A 237 5.60 16.70 -11.08
N ASP A 238 6.36 16.14 -12.01
CA ASP A 238 7.11 16.92 -13.01
C ASP A 238 6.53 16.71 -14.42
N PRO A 239 5.81 17.69 -14.98
CA PRO A 239 5.19 17.57 -16.30
C PRO A 239 6.18 17.50 -17.47
N LYS A 240 7.48 17.72 -17.23
CA LYS A 240 8.53 17.64 -18.25
C LYS A 240 9.11 16.24 -18.39
N VAL A 241 8.86 15.38 -17.44
CA VAL A 241 9.36 14.01 -17.45
C VAL A 241 8.38 13.11 -18.22
N ALA A 242 8.87 12.42 -19.22
CA ALA A 242 8.10 11.41 -19.94
C ALA A 242 8.17 10.06 -19.19
N TYR A 243 7.10 9.30 -19.29
CA TYR A 243 7.10 7.90 -18.86
C TYR A 243 8.21 7.12 -19.57
N LYS A 244 9.03 6.38 -18.81
CA LYS A 244 10.15 5.57 -19.33
C LYS A 244 10.05 4.14 -18.83
#